data_6965d740ea2e160793d7f0b7bc27bed2
#
_entry.id   6965d740ea2e160793d7f0b7bc27bed2
#
_cell.length_a   1.000
_cell.length_b   1.000
_cell.length_c   1.000
_cell.angle_alpha   90.00
_cell.angle_beta   90.00
_cell.angle_gamma   90.00
#
_symmetry.space_group_name_H-M   'P 1'
#
loop_
_entity.id
_entity.type
_entity.pdbx_description
1 polymer ?
#
loop_
_entity_poly.entity_id
_entity_poly.type
_entity_poly.pdbx_seq_one_letter_code
_entity_poly.pdbx_strand_id
1 'polypeptide(L)'
;MSRIRPITLGLLVLLGGAAGCATAPAHQVLQPPIPCGCAQAVVFSADGAGNSAELTEALRQGAAEAGLPLDVEMVDWSYGPGRYLADEMDFGHTRAAGMALAARVAAYRQTCSASRIYLIGHSAGSAVVLIAAEQLPPGSVDRIALLAPSVSSRYDLRPALRCAREGIDVFSSERDVAWLGLGVAIVGTADRRWTAAAGRVSFRPVIEMPEDARLYGKLRDHPWNPCVAWTGNEGGHFGTFLETLYLRSYVLPLFAAAGPAPRLPAAGSRPP
;
A
#
# COMPACT_ATOMS: atom_id res chain seq x y z
N MET A 1 -32.24 18.27 -36.92
CA MET A 1 -31.41 17.25 -37.60
C MET A 1 -30.07 17.20 -36.86
N SER A 2 -29.98 16.32 -35.87
CA SER A 2 -28.81 16.15 -35.00
C SER A 2 -27.96 14.99 -35.56
N ARG A 3 -26.67 15.28 -35.85
CA ARG A 3 -25.74 14.29 -36.35
C ARG A 3 -25.05 13.60 -35.19
N ILE A 4 -25.38 12.34 -34.96
CA ILE A 4 -24.69 11.43 -34.06
C ILE A 4 -23.37 11.00 -34.73
N ARG A 5 -22.25 11.26 -34.09
CA ARG A 5 -20.93 10.73 -34.50
C ARG A 5 -20.72 9.38 -33.83
N PRO A 6 -20.29 8.33 -34.54
CA PRO A 6 -19.93 7.07 -33.94
C PRO A 6 -18.55 7.15 -33.25
N ILE A 7 -18.50 6.68 -31.99
CA ILE A 7 -17.27 6.45 -31.25
C ILE A 7 -16.74 5.10 -31.73
N THR A 8 -15.65 5.13 -32.47
CA THR A 8 -14.92 3.94 -32.90
C THR A 8 -14.05 3.46 -31.74
N LEU A 9 -14.45 2.38 -31.11
CA LEU A 9 -13.66 1.68 -30.10
C LEU A 9 -12.57 0.87 -30.82
N GLY A 10 -11.37 1.39 -30.86
CA GLY A 10 -10.21 0.70 -31.45
C GLY A 10 -9.68 -0.36 -30.49
N LEU A 11 -10.06 -1.62 -30.72
CA LEU A 11 -9.45 -2.79 -30.08
C LEU A 11 -8.09 -3.05 -30.74
N LEU A 12 -6.99 -2.60 -30.12
CA LEU A 12 -5.64 -2.88 -30.61
C LEU A 12 -5.19 -4.25 -30.10
N VAL A 13 -5.37 -5.27 -30.91
CA VAL A 13 -4.77 -6.60 -30.72
C VAL A 13 -3.34 -6.53 -31.21
N LEU A 14 -2.36 -6.48 -30.30
CA LEU A 14 -0.96 -6.67 -30.64
C LEU A 14 -0.61 -8.17 -30.56
N LEU A 15 -0.73 -8.83 -31.69
CA LEU A 15 -0.06 -10.11 -31.97
C LEU A 15 1.34 -9.81 -32.52
N GLY A 16 2.35 -10.43 -31.95
CA GLY A 16 3.59 -10.67 -32.67
C GLY A 16 4.87 -10.38 -31.93
N GLY A 17 5.66 -11.40 -31.79
CA GLY A 17 7.09 -11.28 -31.58
C GLY A 17 7.64 -12.25 -30.53
N ALA A 18 7.85 -13.51 -30.89
CA ALA A 18 8.81 -14.35 -30.19
C ALA A 18 10.20 -13.73 -30.35
N ALA A 19 10.72 -13.13 -29.27
CA ALA A 19 12.09 -12.67 -29.20
C ALA A 19 12.71 -13.25 -27.92
N GLY A 20 13.90 -13.82 -28.14
CA GLY A 20 14.67 -14.65 -27.25
C GLY A 20 14.76 -14.22 -25.79
N CYS A 21 14.94 -15.22 -24.93
CA CYS A 21 15.31 -15.08 -23.53
C CYS A 21 16.63 -14.32 -23.38
N ALA A 22 16.57 -13.00 -23.36
CA ALA A 22 17.60 -12.20 -22.73
C ALA A 22 17.21 -12.12 -21.27
N THR A 23 17.90 -12.85 -20.40
CA THR A 23 17.87 -12.65 -18.97
C THR A 23 18.32 -11.22 -18.72
N ALA A 24 17.36 -10.32 -18.48
CA ALA A 24 17.69 -8.98 -18.02
C ALA A 24 18.49 -9.14 -16.72
N PRO A 25 19.60 -8.41 -16.53
CA PRO A 25 20.34 -8.43 -15.30
C PRO A 25 19.36 -8.08 -14.16
N ALA A 26 19.37 -8.87 -13.10
CA ALA A 26 18.60 -8.58 -11.91
C ALA A 26 18.96 -7.15 -11.50
N HIS A 27 17.97 -6.25 -11.53
CA HIS A 27 18.12 -4.92 -11.00
C HIS A 27 18.49 -5.10 -9.52
N GLN A 28 19.76 -4.86 -9.18
CA GLN A 28 20.12 -4.71 -7.78
C GLN A 28 19.37 -3.50 -7.28
N VAL A 29 18.40 -3.74 -6.41
CA VAL A 29 17.71 -2.69 -5.66
C VAL A 29 18.79 -2.01 -4.80
N LEU A 30 19.40 -0.96 -5.34
CA LEU A 30 20.33 -0.12 -4.63
C LEU A 30 19.53 0.68 -3.60
N GLN A 31 19.52 0.17 -2.36
CA GLN A 31 18.88 0.90 -1.27
C GLN A 31 19.71 2.14 -0.95
N PRO A 32 19.08 3.32 -0.88
CA PRO A 32 19.79 4.52 -0.47
C PRO A 32 20.37 4.35 0.95
N PRO A 33 21.49 4.96 1.26
CA PRO A 33 22.08 4.91 2.59
C PRO A 33 21.10 5.47 3.63
N ILE A 34 21.12 4.87 4.83
CA ILE A 34 20.36 5.36 5.97
C ILE A 34 20.82 6.81 6.25
N PRO A 35 19.89 7.77 6.41
CA PRO A 35 20.27 9.16 6.67
C PRO A 35 21.17 9.30 7.88
N CYS A 36 22.09 10.26 7.86
CA CYS A 36 23.08 10.52 8.91
C CYS A 36 22.49 11.01 10.25
N GLY A 37 21.17 11.11 10.39
CA GLY A 37 20.47 11.51 11.59
C GLY A 37 19.20 10.67 11.80
N CYS A 38 18.86 10.41 13.07
CA CYS A 38 17.62 9.73 13.38
C CYS A 38 16.45 10.72 13.38
N ALA A 39 15.46 10.51 12.52
CA ALA A 39 14.21 11.23 12.59
C ALA A 39 13.38 10.79 13.81
N GLN A 40 12.49 11.66 14.30
CA GLN A 40 11.53 11.30 15.35
C GLN A 40 10.61 10.16 14.88
N ALA A 41 10.22 10.21 13.63
CA ALA A 41 9.44 9.17 12.97
C ALA A 41 9.88 9.01 11.51
N VAL A 42 9.87 7.77 11.02
CA VAL A 42 10.15 7.43 9.61
C VAL A 42 9.01 6.59 9.05
N VAL A 43 8.63 6.88 7.81
CA VAL A 43 7.69 6.06 7.02
C VAL A 43 8.46 5.48 5.84
N PHE A 44 8.52 4.16 5.72
CA PHE A 44 8.94 3.49 4.49
C PHE A 44 7.73 3.30 3.58
N SER A 45 7.75 3.97 2.43
CA SER A 45 6.63 4.04 1.48
C SER A 45 6.90 3.19 0.25
N ALA A 46 6.09 2.17 0.03
CA ALA A 46 6.09 1.34 -1.17
C ALA A 46 4.93 1.76 -2.08
N ASP A 47 5.24 2.50 -3.13
CA ASP A 47 4.27 2.92 -4.15
C ASP A 47 3.71 1.72 -4.92
N GLY A 48 2.67 1.93 -5.71
CA GLY A 48 2.07 0.89 -6.54
C GLY A 48 3.00 0.39 -7.65
N ALA A 49 2.52 -0.53 -8.47
CA ALA A 49 3.25 -1.02 -9.65
C ALA A 49 3.73 0.16 -10.51
N GLY A 50 4.95 0.06 -11.04
CA GLY A 50 5.63 1.13 -11.75
C GLY A 50 6.38 2.12 -10.86
N ASN A 51 6.15 2.13 -9.55
CA ASN A 51 6.83 2.94 -8.53
C ASN A 51 6.97 4.41 -8.93
N SER A 52 5.83 5.05 -9.26
CA SER A 52 5.77 6.42 -9.78
C SER A 52 6.09 7.51 -8.75
N ALA A 53 6.36 7.14 -7.50
CA ALA A 53 6.60 8.03 -6.36
C ALA A 53 5.40 8.90 -5.94
N GLU A 54 4.22 8.73 -6.52
CA GLU A 54 3.06 9.59 -6.26
C GLU A 54 2.60 9.53 -4.80
N LEU A 55 2.52 8.33 -4.21
CA LEU A 55 2.20 8.18 -2.79
C LEU A 55 3.29 8.81 -1.92
N THR A 56 4.55 8.49 -2.22
CA THR A 56 5.71 8.97 -1.46
C THR A 56 5.77 10.50 -1.45
N GLU A 57 5.60 11.13 -2.61
CA GLU A 57 5.61 12.61 -2.73
C GLU A 57 4.39 13.24 -2.05
N ALA A 58 3.20 12.65 -2.19
CA ALA A 58 2.01 13.12 -1.49
C ALA A 58 2.20 13.08 0.05
N LEU A 59 2.84 12.03 0.58
CA LEU A 59 3.15 11.94 2.00
C LEU A 59 4.18 12.99 2.43
N ARG A 60 5.25 13.20 1.66
CA ARG A 60 6.27 14.24 1.93
C ARG A 60 5.65 15.62 1.97
N GLN A 61 4.91 15.97 0.94
CA GLN A 61 4.23 17.25 0.86
C GLN A 61 3.22 17.42 2.00
N GLY A 62 2.35 16.44 2.21
CA GLY A 62 1.33 16.51 3.24
C GLY A 62 1.92 16.59 4.65
N ALA A 63 3.01 15.88 4.94
CA ALA A 63 3.72 15.96 6.21
C ALA A 63 4.35 17.34 6.43
N ALA A 64 5.00 17.89 5.40
CA ALA A 64 5.60 19.22 5.45
C ALA A 64 4.53 20.30 5.69
N GLU A 65 3.42 20.27 4.96
CA GLU A 65 2.29 21.21 5.11
C GLU A 65 1.62 21.12 6.48
N ALA A 66 1.58 19.90 7.07
CA ALA A 66 1.03 19.68 8.40
C ALA A 66 2.04 19.93 9.53
N GLY A 67 3.30 20.25 9.22
CA GLY A 67 4.37 20.44 10.20
C GLY A 67 4.68 19.16 11.01
N LEU A 68 4.44 17.98 10.42
CA LEU A 68 4.73 16.70 11.07
C LEU A 68 6.22 16.37 10.97
N PRO A 69 6.91 16.02 12.07
CA PRO A 69 8.32 15.63 12.06
C PRO A 69 8.47 14.18 11.56
N LEU A 70 8.10 13.96 10.31
CA LEU A 70 8.02 12.67 9.64
C LEU A 70 8.99 12.63 8.48
N ASP A 71 9.95 11.73 8.52
CA ASP A 71 10.79 11.41 7.37
C ASP A 71 10.09 10.36 6.50
N VAL A 72 10.06 10.57 5.19
CA VAL A 72 9.38 9.67 4.25
C VAL A 72 10.39 9.11 3.26
N GLU A 73 10.67 7.82 3.41
CA GLU A 73 11.62 7.09 2.59
C GLU A 73 10.91 6.21 1.57
N MET A 74 11.19 6.46 0.31
CA MET A 74 10.69 5.62 -0.78
C MET A 74 11.38 4.25 -0.77
N VAL A 75 10.59 3.22 -0.98
CA VAL A 75 11.05 1.85 -1.22
C VAL A 75 11.13 1.63 -2.72
N ASP A 76 12.34 1.59 -3.25
CA ASP A 76 12.57 1.27 -4.66
C ASP A 76 12.47 -0.25 -4.86
N TRP A 77 11.32 -0.71 -5.36
CA TRP A 77 11.00 -2.14 -5.46
C TRP A 77 10.59 -2.60 -6.85
N SER A 78 10.16 -1.66 -7.71
CA SER A 78 9.55 -1.95 -9.00
C SER A 78 10.59 -2.07 -10.11
N TYR A 79 10.20 -2.68 -11.21
CA TYR A 79 10.95 -2.65 -12.47
C TYR A 79 10.94 -1.27 -13.16
N GLY A 80 10.19 -0.32 -12.62
CA GLY A 80 10.10 1.05 -13.08
C GLY A 80 8.90 1.36 -13.98
N PRO A 81 8.76 2.61 -14.40
CA PRO A 81 7.62 3.10 -15.14
C PRO A 81 7.36 2.30 -16.42
N GLY A 82 6.08 2.01 -16.70
CA GLY A 82 5.65 1.24 -17.88
C GLY A 82 5.76 -0.28 -17.73
N ARG A 83 6.33 -0.81 -16.66
CA ARG A 83 6.48 -2.25 -16.40
C ARG A 83 5.49 -2.78 -15.38
N TYR A 84 4.32 -2.19 -15.31
CA TYR A 84 3.27 -2.50 -14.32
C TYR A 84 2.90 -3.99 -14.25
N LEU A 85 2.80 -4.65 -15.40
CA LEU A 85 2.50 -6.10 -15.44
C LEU A 85 3.63 -6.95 -14.88
N ALA A 86 4.89 -6.55 -15.07
CA ALA A 86 6.03 -7.26 -14.50
C ALA A 86 5.98 -7.19 -12.97
N ASP A 87 5.69 -6.02 -12.41
CA ASP A 87 5.55 -5.82 -10.97
C ASP A 87 4.41 -6.65 -10.37
N GLU A 88 3.27 -6.73 -11.05
CA GLU A 88 2.12 -7.51 -10.58
C GLU A 88 2.34 -9.03 -10.73
N MET A 89 3.13 -9.46 -11.69
CA MET A 89 3.26 -10.88 -12.05
C MET A 89 4.50 -11.56 -11.49
N ASP A 90 5.58 -10.82 -11.19
CA ASP A 90 6.80 -11.39 -10.63
C ASP A 90 6.81 -11.35 -9.10
N PHE A 91 6.14 -12.31 -8.51
CA PHE A 91 6.12 -12.47 -7.05
C PHE A 91 7.51 -12.74 -6.45
N GLY A 92 8.43 -13.34 -7.23
CA GLY A 92 9.82 -13.55 -6.79
C GLY A 92 10.54 -12.23 -6.56
N HIS A 93 10.38 -11.29 -7.48
CA HIS A 93 10.90 -9.93 -7.35
C HIS A 93 10.27 -9.17 -6.18
N THR A 94 8.95 -9.19 -6.08
CA THR A 94 8.21 -8.58 -4.96
C THR A 94 8.67 -9.12 -3.61
N ARG A 95 8.90 -10.45 -3.53
CA ARG A 95 9.41 -11.09 -2.32
C ARG A 95 10.83 -10.63 -1.98
N ALA A 96 11.73 -10.57 -2.96
CA ALA A 96 13.08 -10.09 -2.76
C ALA A 96 13.10 -8.64 -2.25
N ALA A 97 12.25 -7.77 -2.83
CA ALA A 97 12.07 -6.39 -2.40
C ALA A 97 11.56 -6.30 -0.95
N GLY A 98 10.58 -7.12 -0.57
CA GLY A 98 10.08 -7.18 0.81
C GLY A 98 11.16 -7.63 1.80
N MET A 99 11.97 -8.63 1.46
CA MET A 99 13.11 -9.06 2.29
C MET A 99 14.16 -7.94 2.43
N ALA A 100 14.44 -7.21 1.36
CA ALA A 100 15.36 -6.08 1.38
C ALA A 100 14.83 -4.94 2.25
N LEU A 101 13.53 -4.64 2.17
CA LEU A 101 12.89 -3.67 3.06
C LEU A 101 12.98 -4.10 4.52
N ALA A 102 12.75 -5.39 4.84
CA ALA A 102 12.90 -5.90 6.19
C ALA A 102 14.32 -5.67 6.74
N ALA A 103 15.35 -5.97 5.94
CA ALA A 103 16.73 -5.73 6.32
C ALA A 103 17.02 -4.24 6.59
N ARG A 104 16.45 -3.34 5.74
CA ARG A 104 16.57 -1.88 5.91
C ARG A 104 15.90 -1.40 7.20
N VAL A 105 14.68 -1.87 7.48
CA VAL A 105 13.94 -1.55 8.72
C VAL A 105 14.71 -2.05 9.95
N ALA A 106 15.26 -3.26 9.92
CA ALA A 106 16.04 -3.81 11.01
C ALA A 106 17.32 -2.98 11.27
N ALA A 107 18.04 -2.60 10.22
CA ALA A 107 19.21 -1.74 10.32
C ALA A 107 18.88 -0.34 10.87
N TYR A 108 17.77 0.26 10.39
CA TYR A 108 17.28 1.53 10.90
C TYR A 108 16.95 1.45 12.39
N ARG A 109 16.26 0.39 12.82
CA ARG A 109 15.91 0.17 14.24
C ARG A 109 17.15 0.01 15.12
N GLN A 110 18.21 -0.63 14.62
CA GLN A 110 19.48 -0.76 15.36
C GLN A 110 20.16 0.59 15.55
N THR A 111 20.14 1.45 14.53
CA THR A 111 20.79 2.77 14.58
C THR A 111 19.93 3.81 15.30
N CYS A 112 18.62 3.78 15.08
CA CYS A 112 17.65 4.76 15.56
C CYS A 112 16.58 4.09 16.44
N SER A 113 16.99 3.52 17.56
CA SER A 113 16.14 2.70 18.43
C SER A 113 14.92 3.44 19.00
N ALA A 114 15.01 4.76 19.20
CA ALA A 114 13.96 5.61 19.74
C ALA A 114 12.97 6.12 18.67
N SER A 115 13.31 6.01 17.38
CA SER A 115 12.45 6.46 16.29
C SER A 115 11.21 5.59 16.17
N ARG A 116 10.08 6.22 15.84
CA ARG A 116 8.88 5.49 15.41
C ARG A 116 9.08 5.06 13.95
N ILE A 117 8.72 3.82 13.66
CA ILE A 117 8.85 3.25 12.32
C ILE A 117 7.48 2.85 11.80
N TYR A 118 7.14 3.36 10.64
CA TYR A 118 5.90 3.06 9.96
C TYR A 118 6.17 2.45 8.59
N LEU A 119 5.27 1.58 8.15
CA LEU A 119 5.26 1.07 6.79
C LEU A 119 3.96 1.49 6.11
N ILE A 120 4.05 1.91 4.85
CA ILE A 120 2.87 2.17 4.04
C ILE A 120 3.04 1.55 2.65
N GLY A 121 2.00 0.91 2.17
CA GLY A 121 1.98 0.32 0.82
C GLY A 121 0.70 0.68 0.08
N HIS A 122 0.85 1.02 -1.21
CA HIS A 122 -0.27 1.22 -2.12
C HIS A 122 -0.32 0.10 -3.15
N SER A 123 -1.51 -0.40 -3.45
CA SER A 123 -1.71 -1.39 -4.51
C SER A 123 -0.75 -2.58 -4.37
N ALA A 124 0.06 -2.91 -5.39
CA ALA A 124 1.07 -3.96 -5.35
C ALA A 124 2.18 -3.72 -4.31
N GLY A 125 2.54 -2.48 -4.01
CA GLY A 125 3.48 -2.13 -2.93
C GLY A 125 3.04 -2.63 -1.55
N SER A 126 1.74 -2.90 -1.37
CA SER A 126 1.23 -3.54 -0.15
C SER A 126 1.78 -4.94 0.07
N ALA A 127 2.04 -5.70 -1.01
CA ALA A 127 2.69 -7.02 -0.89
C ALA A 127 4.13 -6.89 -0.38
N VAL A 128 4.89 -5.92 -0.88
CA VAL A 128 6.25 -5.63 -0.42
C VAL A 128 6.28 -5.33 1.08
N VAL A 129 5.38 -4.47 1.53
CA VAL A 129 5.25 -4.08 2.94
C VAL A 129 4.87 -5.26 3.84
N LEU A 130 3.90 -6.08 3.41
CA LEU A 130 3.47 -7.25 4.18
C LEU A 130 4.57 -8.29 4.27
N ILE A 131 5.25 -8.60 3.17
CA ILE A 131 6.39 -9.53 3.16
C ILE A 131 7.52 -9.01 4.06
N ALA A 132 7.81 -7.71 4.05
CA ALA A 132 8.80 -7.14 4.97
C ALA A 132 8.40 -7.35 6.43
N ALA A 133 7.15 -7.07 6.77
CA ALA A 133 6.63 -7.23 8.12
C ALA A 133 6.68 -8.70 8.61
N GLU A 134 6.52 -9.68 7.71
CA GLU A 134 6.62 -11.10 8.02
C GLU A 134 8.04 -11.55 8.41
N GLN A 135 9.07 -10.85 7.90
CA GLN A 135 10.46 -11.15 8.17
C GLN A 135 10.99 -10.47 9.45
N LEU A 136 10.23 -9.55 10.01
CA LEU A 136 10.65 -8.76 11.17
C LEU A 136 10.16 -9.36 12.49
N PRO A 137 10.94 -9.24 13.57
CA PRO A 137 10.50 -9.64 14.90
C PRO A 137 9.20 -8.93 15.33
N PRO A 138 8.42 -9.53 16.24
CA PRO A 138 7.24 -8.87 16.81
C PRO A 138 7.56 -7.49 17.38
N GLY A 139 6.70 -6.51 17.09
CA GLY A 139 6.83 -5.14 17.56
C GLY A 139 7.97 -4.33 16.91
N SER A 140 8.49 -4.75 15.77
CA SER A 140 9.57 -4.04 15.07
C SER A 140 9.12 -2.71 14.46
N VAL A 141 7.87 -2.61 14.04
CA VAL A 141 7.28 -1.37 13.52
C VAL A 141 6.12 -0.90 14.37
N ASP A 142 5.85 0.39 14.35
CA ASP A 142 4.75 0.94 15.16
C ASP A 142 3.41 0.68 14.48
N ARG A 143 3.28 0.96 13.16
CA ARG A 143 2.02 0.82 12.43
C ARG A 143 2.28 0.49 10.97
N ILE A 144 1.32 -0.19 10.34
CA ILE A 144 1.29 -0.44 8.90
C ILE A 144 0.01 0.17 8.34
N ALA A 145 0.10 0.89 7.22
CA ALA A 145 -1.05 1.37 6.46
C ALA A 145 -1.05 0.75 5.06
N LEU A 146 -2.19 0.24 4.63
CA LEU A 146 -2.37 -0.38 3.32
C LEU A 146 -3.46 0.38 2.55
N LEU A 147 -3.06 1.03 1.46
CA LEU A 147 -3.95 1.82 0.62
C LEU A 147 -4.33 1.02 -0.62
N ALA A 148 -5.61 0.73 -0.79
CA ALA A 148 -6.12 -0.06 -1.92
C ALA A 148 -5.25 -1.31 -2.22
N PRO A 149 -4.94 -2.16 -1.21
CA PRO A 149 -3.99 -3.27 -1.39
C PRO A 149 -4.44 -4.27 -2.45
N SER A 150 -3.56 -4.59 -3.42
CA SER A 150 -3.84 -5.56 -4.48
C SER A 150 -3.57 -7.02 -4.07
N VAL A 151 -3.28 -7.29 -2.81
CA VAL A 151 -3.14 -8.64 -2.27
C VAL A 151 -4.49 -9.30 -2.01
N SER A 152 -4.49 -10.63 -1.93
CA SER A 152 -5.69 -11.43 -1.65
C SER A 152 -6.40 -11.00 -0.36
N SER A 153 -7.72 -10.91 -0.39
CA SER A 153 -8.53 -10.73 0.82
C SER A 153 -8.37 -11.85 1.86
N ARG A 154 -7.75 -12.98 1.48
CA ARG A 154 -7.45 -14.11 2.35
C ARG A 154 -5.97 -14.21 2.70
N TYR A 155 -5.21 -13.13 2.50
CA TYR A 155 -3.81 -13.06 2.91
C TYR A 155 -3.71 -13.23 4.43
N ASP A 156 -2.78 -14.08 4.90
CA ASP A 156 -2.57 -14.28 6.33
C ASP A 156 -1.82 -13.10 6.94
N LEU A 157 -2.55 -12.22 7.61
CA LEU A 157 -1.97 -11.05 8.25
C LEU A 157 -1.35 -11.32 9.62
N ARG A 158 -1.44 -12.53 10.16
CA ARG A 158 -0.96 -12.84 11.52
C ARG A 158 0.51 -12.46 11.75
N PRO A 159 1.45 -12.77 10.84
CA PRO A 159 2.85 -12.35 11.00
C PRO A 159 3.00 -10.83 11.01
N ALA A 160 2.39 -10.13 10.06
CA ALA A 160 2.44 -8.66 9.96
C ALA A 160 1.77 -7.97 11.17
N LEU A 161 0.66 -8.51 11.68
CA LEU A 161 0.00 -8.03 12.89
C LEU A 161 0.86 -8.21 14.14
N ARG A 162 1.69 -9.26 14.22
CA ARG A 162 2.67 -9.41 15.30
C ARG A 162 3.77 -8.38 15.19
N CYS A 163 4.24 -8.10 13.98
CA CYS A 163 5.29 -7.12 13.70
C CYS A 163 4.85 -5.70 14.09
N ALA A 164 3.61 -5.31 13.79
CA ALA A 164 3.09 -3.98 14.07
C ALA A 164 2.58 -3.85 15.51
N ARG A 165 3.13 -2.90 16.29
CA ARG A 165 2.72 -2.64 17.68
C ARG A 165 1.28 -2.17 17.76
N GLU A 166 0.95 -1.15 16.97
CA GLU A 166 -0.35 -0.49 16.95
C GLU A 166 -1.34 -1.12 15.96
N GLY A 167 -0.84 -2.01 15.07
CA GLY A 167 -1.64 -2.79 14.14
C GLY A 167 -1.58 -2.30 12.69
N ILE A 168 -2.57 -2.72 11.92
CA ILE A 168 -2.66 -2.49 10.47
C ILE A 168 -3.95 -1.73 10.17
N ASP A 169 -3.84 -0.63 9.43
CA ASP A 169 -4.95 0.15 8.90
C ASP A 169 -5.09 -0.13 7.40
N VAL A 170 -6.29 -0.52 6.95
CA VAL A 170 -6.59 -0.89 5.57
C VAL A 170 -7.63 0.05 4.99
N PHE A 171 -7.28 0.72 3.91
CA PHE A 171 -8.19 1.58 3.16
C PHE A 171 -8.66 0.82 1.93
N SER A 172 -9.96 0.54 1.87
CA SER A 172 -10.57 -0.24 0.81
C SER A 172 -11.75 0.50 0.17
N SER A 173 -12.10 0.13 -1.07
CA SER A 173 -13.24 0.70 -1.76
C SER A 173 -13.85 -0.31 -2.74
N GLU A 174 -15.13 -0.61 -2.58
CA GLU A 174 -15.88 -1.42 -3.56
C GLU A 174 -15.98 -0.72 -4.93
N ARG A 175 -15.78 0.60 -4.99
CA ARG A 175 -15.80 1.40 -6.22
C ARG A 175 -14.52 1.28 -7.05
N ASP A 176 -13.46 0.68 -6.49
CA ASP A 176 -12.22 0.39 -7.23
C ASP A 176 -12.41 -0.82 -8.16
N VAL A 177 -13.25 -0.63 -9.18
CA VAL A 177 -13.61 -1.69 -10.13
C VAL A 177 -12.56 -1.84 -11.23
N ALA A 178 -11.96 -0.75 -11.68
CA ALA A 178 -11.05 -0.78 -12.83
C ALA A 178 -9.74 -1.52 -12.49
N TRP A 179 -9.09 -1.17 -11.40
CA TRP A 179 -7.80 -1.72 -11.00
C TRP A 179 -7.95 -3.02 -10.20
N LEU A 180 -8.67 -2.96 -9.08
CA LEU A 180 -8.82 -4.12 -8.19
C LEU A 180 -9.98 -5.05 -8.55
N GLY A 181 -10.86 -4.62 -9.44
CA GLY A 181 -11.88 -5.49 -10.02
C GLY A 181 -11.37 -6.20 -11.27
N LEU A 182 -11.35 -5.51 -12.41
CA LEU A 182 -10.97 -6.08 -13.71
C LEU A 182 -9.48 -6.42 -13.79
N GLY A 183 -8.59 -5.55 -13.29
CA GLY A 183 -7.15 -5.80 -13.29
C GLY A 183 -6.83 -7.11 -12.56
N VAL A 184 -7.28 -7.27 -11.33
CA VAL A 184 -7.06 -8.50 -10.53
C VAL A 184 -7.76 -9.72 -11.14
N ALA A 185 -8.91 -9.56 -11.80
CA ALA A 185 -9.58 -10.67 -12.48
C ALA A 185 -8.76 -11.22 -13.66
N ILE A 186 -7.94 -10.36 -14.30
CA ILE A 186 -7.11 -10.74 -15.46
C ILE A 186 -5.76 -11.32 -15.03
N VAL A 187 -5.07 -10.66 -14.08
CA VAL A 187 -3.69 -11.02 -13.71
C VAL A 187 -3.54 -11.70 -12.34
N GLY A 188 -4.62 -11.77 -11.57
CA GLY A 188 -4.59 -12.22 -10.17
C GLY A 188 -4.17 -11.10 -9.22
N THR A 189 -4.13 -11.41 -7.92
CA THR A 189 -3.60 -10.50 -6.90
C THR A 189 -2.07 -10.49 -6.88
N ALA A 190 -1.45 -9.47 -6.29
CA ALA A 190 0.02 -9.34 -6.20
C ALA A 190 0.68 -10.51 -5.46
N ASP A 191 -0.04 -11.22 -4.58
CA ASP A 191 0.38 -12.47 -3.94
C ASP A 191 0.00 -13.73 -4.76
N ARG A 192 -0.30 -13.55 -6.06
CA ARG A 192 -0.60 -14.61 -7.04
C ARG A 192 -1.79 -15.51 -6.68
N ARG A 193 -2.83 -14.92 -6.13
CA ARG A 193 -4.10 -15.59 -5.83
C ARG A 193 -5.21 -15.13 -6.77
N TRP A 194 -6.10 -16.03 -7.14
CA TRP A 194 -7.31 -15.72 -7.92
C TRP A 194 -8.50 -15.51 -6.96
N THR A 195 -8.43 -14.42 -6.20
CA THR A 195 -9.46 -14.03 -5.22
C THR A 195 -9.73 -12.54 -5.32
N ALA A 196 -10.76 -12.03 -4.64
CA ALA A 196 -10.94 -10.60 -4.53
C ALA A 196 -9.75 -9.95 -3.81
N ALA A 197 -9.29 -8.81 -4.30
CA ALA A 197 -8.26 -8.01 -3.66
C ALA A 197 -8.79 -7.38 -2.35
N ALA A 198 -7.93 -7.34 -1.32
CA ALA A 198 -8.27 -6.75 -0.04
C ALA A 198 -8.58 -5.25 -0.14
N GLY A 199 -7.95 -4.53 -1.05
CA GLY A 199 -8.27 -3.12 -1.31
C GLY A 199 -9.68 -2.87 -1.84
N ARG A 200 -10.38 -3.92 -2.28
CA ARG A 200 -11.79 -3.81 -2.69
C ARG A 200 -12.77 -4.27 -1.62
N VAL A 201 -12.45 -5.36 -0.89
CA VAL A 201 -13.42 -6.03 0.01
C VAL A 201 -12.90 -6.20 1.44
N SER A 202 -11.74 -5.59 1.74
CA SER A 202 -10.98 -5.74 2.97
C SER A 202 -10.44 -7.18 3.20
N PHE A 203 -9.74 -7.39 4.30
CA PHE A 203 -9.20 -8.70 4.64
C PHE A 203 -10.21 -9.55 5.41
N ARG A 204 -10.15 -10.84 5.20
CA ARG A 204 -10.87 -11.84 5.98
C ARG A 204 -9.92 -12.45 7.00
N PRO A 205 -10.20 -12.29 8.31
CA PRO A 205 -9.34 -12.85 9.34
C PRO A 205 -9.13 -14.36 9.19
N VAL A 206 -7.88 -14.79 9.34
CA VAL A 206 -7.50 -16.21 9.44
C VAL A 206 -7.44 -16.56 10.92
N ILE A 207 -8.48 -17.21 11.44
CA ILE A 207 -8.62 -17.58 12.84
C ILE A 207 -8.50 -19.10 12.94
N GLU A 208 -7.37 -19.56 13.45
CA GLU A 208 -7.11 -20.99 13.71
C GLU A 208 -7.09 -21.27 15.21
N MET A 209 -6.71 -20.25 16.01
CA MET A 209 -6.62 -20.34 17.46
C MET A 209 -7.27 -19.10 18.12
N PRO A 210 -7.69 -19.19 19.39
CA PRO A 210 -8.30 -18.03 20.09
C PRO A 210 -7.41 -16.78 20.12
N GLU A 211 -6.09 -16.95 20.16
CA GLU A 211 -5.10 -15.87 20.14
C GLU A 211 -5.14 -15.06 18.84
N ASP A 212 -5.49 -15.71 17.72
CA ASP A 212 -5.59 -15.05 16.42
C ASP A 212 -6.70 -13.99 16.44
N ALA A 213 -7.82 -14.25 17.11
CA ALA A 213 -8.89 -13.27 17.26
C ALA A 213 -8.42 -11.99 17.96
N ARG A 214 -7.59 -12.13 19.00
CA ARG A 214 -6.99 -10.98 19.71
C ARG A 214 -6.01 -10.23 18.81
N LEU A 215 -5.23 -10.98 18.03
CA LEU A 215 -4.27 -10.41 17.08
C LEU A 215 -4.98 -9.60 15.99
N TYR A 216 -6.04 -10.15 15.41
CA TYR A 216 -6.88 -9.45 14.43
C TYR A 216 -7.68 -8.27 15.03
N GLY A 217 -7.78 -8.15 16.35
CA GLY A 217 -8.27 -6.94 17.01
C GLY A 217 -7.41 -5.70 16.75
N LYS A 218 -6.18 -5.87 16.22
CA LYS A 218 -5.32 -4.77 15.76
C LYS A 218 -5.50 -4.40 14.28
N LEU A 219 -6.33 -5.13 13.54
CA LEU A 219 -6.71 -4.78 12.16
C LEU A 219 -7.84 -3.75 12.21
N ARG A 220 -7.67 -2.66 11.52
CA ARG A 220 -8.68 -1.60 11.38
C ARG A 220 -9.00 -1.39 9.92
N ASP A 221 -10.27 -1.57 9.59
CA ASP A 221 -10.78 -1.33 8.25
C ASP A 221 -11.32 0.08 8.10
N HIS A 222 -10.96 0.73 7.02
CA HIS A 222 -11.41 2.04 6.58
C HIS A 222 -12.08 1.93 5.21
N PRO A 223 -13.24 1.25 5.10
CA PRO A 223 -13.93 1.14 3.82
C PRO A 223 -14.43 2.50 3.37
N TRP A 224 -14.23 2.82 2.10
CA TRP A 224 -14.77 4.04 1.53
C TRP A 224 -16.29 4.09 1.70
N ASN A 225 -16.79 5.25 2.03
CA ASN A 225 -18.22 5.53 2.09
C ASN A 225 -18.52 6.97 1.62
N PRO A 226 -19.75 7.29 1.21
CA PRO A 226 -20.08 8.62 0.68
C PRO A 226 -19.80 9.79 1.61
N CYS A 227 -19.69 9.55 2.93
CA CYS A 227 -19.45 10.62 3.90
C CYS A 227 -18.03 11.20 3.81
N VAL A 228 -17.11 10.58 3.08
CA VAL A 228 -15.77 11.10 2.84
C VAL A 228 -15.63 11.76 1.47
N ALA A 229 -16.63 11.72 0.60
CA ALA A 229 -16.57 12.27 -0.75
C ALA A 229 -16.32 13.80 -0.78
N TRP A 230 -16.65 14.51 0.30
CA TRP A 230 -16.36 15.94 0.44
C TRP A 230 -14.86 16.26 0.40
N THR A 231 -13.99 15.28 0.64
CA THR A 231 -12.54 15.41 0.54
C THR A 231 -12.01 15.32 -0.88
N GLY A 232 -12.86 15.04 -1.86
CA GLY A 232 -12.49 14.72 -3.24
C GLY A 232 -12.31 13.22 -3.49
N ASN A 233 -12.15 12.40 -2.43
CA ASN A 233 -12.03 10.95 -2.60
C ASN A 233 -13.37 10.32 -2.93
N GLU A 234 -13.54 9.97 -4.20
CA GLU A 234 -14.74 9.29 -4.70
C GLU A 234 -14.65 7.75 -4.69
N GLY A 235 -13.67 7.19 -4.00
CA GLY A 235 -13.47 5.75 -3.85
C GLY A 235 -12.69 5.11 -5.00
N GLY A 236 -12.01 5.91 -5.83
CA GLY A 236 -11.09 5.41 -6.85
C GLY A 236 -9.77 4.91 -6.26
N HIS A 237 -8.98 4.20 -7.09
CA HIS A 237 -7.74 3.53 -6.69
C HIS A 237 -6.70 4.44 -6.03
N PHE A 238 -6.61 5.67 -6.46
CA PHE A 238 -5.63 6.67 -6.01
C PHE A 238 -6.20 7.69 -5.02
N GLY A 239 -7.51 7.65 -4.74
CA GLY A 239 -8.22 8.67 -3.96
C GLY A 239 -7.73 8.83 -2.53
N THR A 240 -7.05 7.82 -1.97
CA THR A 240 -6.55 7.85 -0.60
C THR A 240 -5.33 8.75 -0.39
N PHE A 241 -4.61 9.11 -1.46
CA PHE A 241 -3.41 9.92 -1.35
C PHE A 241 -3.32 11.06 -2.39
N LEU A 242 -3.90 10.93 -3.56
CA LEU A 242 -3.96 12.06 -4.52
C LEU A 242 -4.93 13.15 -4.06
N GLU A 243 -5.95 12.79 -3.29
CA GLU A 243 -6.87 13.76 -2.69
C GLU A 243 -6.27 14.30 -1.38
N THR A 244 -5.65 15.47 -1.45
CA THR A 244 -4.89 16.09 -0.34
C THR A 244 -5.71 16.18 0.95
N LEU A 245 -6.99 16.54 0.87
CA LEU A 245 -7.86 16.63 2.04
C LEU A 245 -8.08 15.26 2.68
N TYR A 246 -8.25 14.20 1.88
CA TYR A 246 -8.39 12.86 2.40
C TYR A 246 -7.10 12.39 3.08
N LEU A 247 -5.96 12.53 2.40
CA LEU A 247 -4.65 12.18 2.92
C LEU A 247 -4.41 12.83 4.28
N ARG A 248 -4.63 14.14 4.39
CA ARG A 248 -4.43 14.91 5.62
C ARG A 248 -5.40 14.56 6.73
N SER A 249 -6.64 14.22 6.39
CA SER A 249 -7.69 13.95 7.38
C SER A 249 -7.63 12.52 7.92
N TYR A 250 -7.23 11.54 7.12
CA TYR A 250 -7.41 10.13 7.45
C TYR A 250 -6.15 9.28 7.39
N VAL A 251 -5.15 9.63 6.57
CA VAL A 251 -3.93 8.83 6.41
C VAL A 251 -2.77 9.39 7.23
N LEU A 252 -2.42 10.67 7.06
CA LEU A 252 -1.30 11.28 7.78
C LEU A 252 -1.44 11.22 9.31
N PRO A 253 -2.64 11.39 9.92
CA PRO A 253 -2.77 11.28 11.37
C PRO A 253 -2.41 9.90 11.94
N LEU A 254 -2.36 8.85 11.10
CA LEU A 254 -1.88 7.53 11.52
C LEU A 254 -0.40 7.54 11.91
N PHE A 255 0.37 8.49 11.40
CA PHE A 255 1.81 8.62 11.61
C PHE A 255 2.17 9.77 12.58
N ALA A 256 1.20 10.51 13.07
CA ALA A 256 1.40 11.48 14.14
C ALA A 256 1.65 10.78 15.47
N ALA A 257 2.31 11.46 16.41
CA ALA A 257 2.59 10.93 17.74
C ALA A 257 1.30 10.53 18.46
N ALA A 258 1.39 9.44 19.22
CA ALA A 258 0.38 8.80 20.06
C ALA A 258 -0.98 9.50 20.24
N GLY A 259 -1.92 9.16 19.36
CA GLY A 259 -3.34 9.49 19.47
C GLY A 259 -4.18 8.33 18.94
N PRO A 260 -5.48 8.27 19.27
CA PRO A 260 -6.36 7.30 18.63
C PRO A 260 -6.34 7.52 17.10
N ALA A 261 -6.20 6.42 16.34
CA ALA A 261 -6.27 6.48 14.89
C ALA A 261 -7.58 7.18 14.47
N PRO A 262 -7.53 8.09 13.48
CA PRO A 262 -8.74 8.70 12.94
C PRO A 262 -9.65 7.59 12.41
N ARG A 263 -10.94 7.72 12.69
CA ARG A 263 -11.94 6.81 12.13
C ARG A 263 -12.66 7.52 10.99
N LEU A 264 -12.87 6.82 9.90
CA LEU A 264 -13.78 7.32 8.87
C LEU A 264 -15.17 7.54 9.50
N PRO A 265 -15.88 8.60 9.12
CA PRO A 265 -17.25 8.80 9.56
C PRO A 265 -18.11 7.59 9.18
N ALA A 266 -19.03 7.21 10.04
CA ALA A 266 -19.97 6.11 9.74
C ALA A 266 -20.81 6.46 8.52
N ALA A 267 -21.19 5.45 7.73
CA ALA A 267 -22.09 5.66 6.62
C ALA A 267 -23.39 6.32 7.13
N GLY A 268 -23.78 7.46 6.51
CA GLY A 268 -24.93 8.26 6.93
C GLY A 268 -24.65 9.39 7.93
N SER A 269 -23.42 9.57 8.42
CA SER A 269 -23.04 10.76 9.19
C SER A 269 -22.97 11.99 8.30
N ARG A 270 -23.26 13.17 8.86
CA ARG A 270 -23.06 14.44 8.12
C ARG A 270 -21.56 14.73 7.99
N PRO A 271 -21.10 15.31 6.87
CA PRO A 271 -19.73 15.83 6.79
C PRO A 271 -19.50 16.89 7.88
N PRO A 272 -18.28 17.04 8.34
CA PRO A 272 -17.91 18.03 9.36
C PRO A 272 -18.14 19.47 8.92
#